data_b9e7d1d0520f528636c25298ed897139
#
_entry.id   b9e7d1d0520f528636c25298ed897139
#
_cell.length_a   1.000
_cell.length_b   1.000
_cell.length_c   1.000
_cell.angle_alpha   90.00
_cell.angle_beta   90.00
_cell.angle_gamma   90.00
#
_symmetry.space_group_name_H-M   'P 1'
#
loop_
_entity.id
_entity.type
_entity.pdbx_description
1 polymer ?
#
loop_
_entity_poly.entity_id
_entity_poly.type
_entity_poly.pdbx_seq_one_letter_code
_entity_poly.pdbx_strand_id
1 'polypeptide(L)'
;MNFFKKKKIRVTLWSLNDEGKTNLLYKGFLGIKNCKSIPTCGFNVEAIDSNEIKITFWDIGYGSKTKDLRNNYLPSNDAIIFLIDSSKSVLPTDEYSYFKDNYEELQKCINIIKDIPLLIAITKIDKRKASTRDIIKAYKLNDLFQRKTKIGIIECSSFTLEGIKEMKYWLSSLVKK
;
A
#
# COMPACT_ATOMS: atom_id res chain seq x y z
N MET A 1 18.46 -9.69 31.83
CA MET A 1 17.84 -8.67 30.92
C MET A 1 17.46 -9.40 29.64
N ASN A 2 16.17 -9.81 29.51
CA ASN A 2 15.69 -10.51 28.31
C ASN A 2 15.58 -9.52 27.17
N PHE A 3 16.55 -9.52 26.27
CA PHE A 3 16.44 -8.84 24.98
C PHE A 3 15.41 -9.59 24.14
N PHE A 4 14.14 -9.23 24.23
CA PHE A 4 13.14 -9.70 23.27
C PHE A 4 13.57 -9.23 21.89
N LYS A 5 13.98 -10.18 21.04
CA LYS A 5 14.36 -9.89 19.65
C LYS A 5 13.15 -9.30 18.94
N LYS A 6 13.20 -8.00 18.59
CA LYS A 6 12.12 -7.33 17.85
C LYS A 6 11.76 -8.14 16.61
N LYS A 7 10.50 -8.36 16.40
CA LYS A 7 10.04 -8.98 15.17
C LYS A 7 10.24 -8.00 14.02
N LYS A 8 10.70 -8.51 12.87
CA LYS A 8 10.99 -7.70 11.67
C LYS A 8 10.02 -8.12 10.60
N ILE A 9 9.41 -7.15 9.94
CA ILE A 9 8.56 -7.38 8.75
C ILE A 9 9.04 -6.49 7.61
N ARG A 10 8.90 -7.03 6.40
CA ARG A 10 9.17 -6.35 5.15
C ARG A 10 7.84 -6.07 4.45
N VAL A 11 7.62 -4.83 4.07
CA VAL A 11 6.38 -4.36 3.45
C VAL A 11 6.70 -3.62 2.16
N THR A 12 6.08 -4.00 1.06
CA THR A 12 6.18 -3.25 -0.20
C THR A 12 4.92 -2.42 -0.42
N LEU A 13 5.11 -1.15 -0.79
CA LEU A 13 4.07 -0.27 -1.29
C LEU A 13 3.94 -0.48 -2.80
N TRP A 14 2.76 -0.87 -3.26
CA TRP A 14 2.51 -1.15 -4.67
C TRP A 14 1.34 -0.35 -5.22
N SER A 15 1.51 0.25 -6.38
CA SER A 15 0.47 0.87 -7.21
C SER A 15 1.07 1.42 -8.50
N LEU A 16 0.27 2.09 -9.31
CA LEU A 16 0.71 2.95 -10.39
C LEU A 16 1.47 4.19 -9.87
N ASN A 17 1.86 5.08 -10.78
CA ASN A 17 2.41 6.39 -10.41
C ASN A 17 1.32 7.27 -9.75
N ASP A 18 1.78 8.21 -8.94
CA ASP A 18 0.98 9.27 -8.31
C ASP A 18 -0.14 8.84 -7.35
N GLU A 19 -0.20 7.57 -6.99
CA GLU A 19 -1.13 7.03 -5.97
C GLU A 19 -0.82 7.48 -4.54
N GLY A 20 0.36 8.06 -4.33
CA GLY A 20 0.78 8.58 -3.04
C GLY A 20 1.66 7.65 -2.22
N LYS A 21 2.31 6.62 -2.81
CA LYS A 21 3.23 5.71 -2.11
C LYS A 21 4.26 6.45 -1.27
N THR A 22 5.04 7.32 -1.90
CA THR A 22 6.10 8.11 -1.26
C THR A 22 5.55 9.02 -0.17
N ASN A 23 4.40 9.69 -0.42
CA ASN A 23 3.76 10.51 0.61
C ASN A 23 3.24 9.67 1.78
N LEU A 24 2.66 8.51 1.51
CA LEU A 24 2.20 7.59 2.55
C LEU A 24 3.37 7.15 3.42
N LEU A 25 4.49 6.80 2.81
CA LEU A 25 5.70 6.41 3.53
C LEU A 25 6.25 7.57 4.38
N TYR A 26 6.61 8.67 3.75
CA TYR A 26 7.32 9.75 4.46
C TYR A 26 6.41 10.55 5.38
N LYS A 27 5.24 11.01 4.93
CA LYS A 27 4.33 11.81 5.76
C LYS A 27 3.52 10.95 6.71
N GLY A 28 2.93 9.85 6.19
CA GLY A 28 2.07 8.98 6.98
C GLY A 28 2.84 8.15 8.00
N PHE A 29 3.76 7.34 7.55
CA PHE A 29 4.45 6.40 8.44
C PHE A 29 5.62 7.02 9.20
N LEU A 30 6.45 7.84 8.55
CA LEU A 30 7.64 8.45 9.15
C LEU A 30 7.38 9.81 9.81
N GLY A 31 6.25 10.47 9.53
CA GLY A 31 5.89 11.77 10.10
C GLY A 31 6.70 12.96 9.56
N ILE A 32 7.35 12.81 8.40
CA ILE A 32 8.18 13.84 7.77
C ILE A 32 7.29 14.80 6.97
N LYS A 33 6.97 15.97 7.53
CA LYS A 33 6.01 16.92 6.96
C LYS A 33 6.45 17.56 5.63
N ASN A 34 7.72 17.86 5.48
CA ASN A 34 8.28 18.61 4.33
C ASN A 34 8.88 17.70 3.25
N CYS A 35 8.26 16.59 2.94
CA CYS A 35 8.68 15.73 1.84
C CYS A 35 8.12 16.27 0.53
N LYS A 36 9.02 16.63 -0.42
CA LYS A 36 8.63 16.89 -1.80
C LYS A 36 8.34 15.57 -2.51
N SER A 37 7.14 15.41 -3.02
CA SER A 37 6.76 14.25 -3.83
C SER A 37 7.35 14.40 -5.23
N ILE A 38 8.48 13.73 -5.47
CA ILE A 38 9.06 13.58 -6.81
C ILE A 38 8.81 12.12 -7.21
N PRO A 39 8.45 11.82 -8.46
CA PRO A 39 8.30 10.46 -8.93
C PRO A 39 9.55 9.62 -8.61
N THR A 40 9.35 8.46 -8.00
CA THR A 40 10.47 7.59 -7.59
C THR A 40 11.09 6.92 -8.81
N CYS A 41 12.30 7.34 -9.17
CA CYS A 41 13.14 6.64 -10.16
C CYS A 41 13.90 5.52 -9.46
N GLY A 42 13.37 4.27 -9.51
CA GLY A 42 13.96 3.15 -8.81
C GLY A 42 13.15 2.77 -7.55
N PHE A 43 13.78 2.75 -6.40
CA PHE A 43 13.12 2.39 -5.13
C PHE A 43 13.72 3.16 -3.95
N ASN A 44 12.89 3.36 -2.90
CA ASN A 44 13.35 3.83 -1.59
C ASN A 44 13.15 2.73 -0.57
N VAL A 45 14.06 2.62 0.40
CA VAL A 45 13.95 1.68 1.52
C VAL A 45 14.06 2.46 2.81
N GLU A 46 13.00 2.40 3.62
CA GLU A 46 12.93 3.08 4.90
C GLU A 46 12.55 2.09 6.01
N ALA A 47 12.99 2.35 7.22
CA ALA A 47 12.67 1.52 8.36
C ALA A 47 12.04 2.32 9.49
N ILE A 48 10.93 1.80 10.02
CA ILE A 48 10.33 2.28 11.25
C ILE A 48 10.67 1.30 12.35
N ASP A 49 11.29 1.79 13.40
CA ASP A 49 11.65 0.99 14.57
C ASP A 49 10.80 1.43 15.76
N SER A 50 9.94 0.53 16.23
CA SER A 50 9.19 0.67 17.47
C SER A 50 9.69 -0.30 18.53
N ASN A 51 9.17 -0.20 19.75
CA ASN A 51 9.61 -1.09 20.83
C ASN A 51 9.36 -2.58 20.53
N GLU A 52 8.31 -2.90 19.79
CA GLU A 52 7.85 -4.28 19.54
C GLU A 52 8.21 -4.81 18.16
N ILE A 53 8.25 -3.95 17.14
CA ILE A 53 8.38 -4.35 15.75
C ILE A 53 9.24 -3.37 14.97
N LYS A 54 10.07 -3.91 14.07
CA LYS A 54 10.77 -3.16 13.03
C LYS A 54 10.11 -3.43 11.68
N ILE A 55 9.60 -2.38 11.03
CA ILE A 55 8.99 -2.46 9.71
C ILE A 55 9.95 -1.86 8.69
N THR A 56 10.34 -2.64 7.69
CA THR A 56 11.10 -2.14 6.53
C THR A 56 10.16 -1.96 5.35
N PHE A 57 10.00 -0.74 4.90
CA PHE A 57 9.18 -0.39 3.74
C PHE A 57 10.02 -0.30 2.49
N TRP A 58 9.48 -0.84 1.41
CA TRP A 58 10.00 -0.70 0.05
C TRP A 58 9.00 0.12 -0.77
N ASP A 59 9.37 1.36 -1.09
CA ASP A 59 8.62 2.21 -2.02
C ASP A 59 9.23 2.05 -3.41
N ILE A 60 8.62 1.20 -4.24
CA ILE A 60 9.12 0.89 -5.58
C ILE A 60 8.37 1.76 -6.59
N GLY A 61 9.12 2.58 -7.35
CA GLY A 61 8.59 3.37 -8.44
C GLY A 61 7.92 2.50 -9.50
N TYR A 62 6.94 3.08 -10.21
CA TYR A 62 6.29 2.42 -11.33
C TYR A 62 7.03 2.72 -12.64
N GLY A 63 7.36 1.69 -13.42
CA GLY A 63 8.00 1.84 -14.71
C GLY A 63 8.66 0.56 -15.21
N SER A 64 9.12 0.56 -16.47
CA SER A 64 9.76 -0.60 -17.10
C SER A 64 11.03 -1.03 -16.35
N LYS A 65 11.83 -0.07 -15.89
CA LYS A 65 13.08 -0.33 -15.14
C LYS A 65 12.88 -1.00 -13.77
N THR A 66 11.68 -0.90 -13.19
CA THR A 66 11.36 -1.44 -11.86
C THR A 66 10.49 -2.69 -11.92
N LYS A 67 10.08 -3.14 -13.12
CA LYS A 67 9.23 -4.32 -13.31
C LYS A 67 9.89 -5.58 -12.77
N ASP A 68 11.14 -5.81 -13.10
CA ASP A 68 11.88 -7.00 -12.65
C ASP A 68 12.15 -6.93 -11.13
N LEU A 69 12.44 -5.74 -10.62
CA LEU A 69 12.57 -5.54 -9.17
C LEU A 69 11.29 -5.95 -8.44
N ARG A 70 10.13 -5.52 -8.92
CA ARG A 70 8.83 -5.89 -8.32
C ARG A 70 8.63 -7.40 -8.32
N ASN A 71 8.78 -8.05 -9.47
CA ASN A 71 8.55 -9.48 -9.62
C ASN A 71 9.49 -10.32 -8.72
N ASN A 72 10.75 -9.90 -8.58
CA ASN A 72 11.76 -10.64 -7.83
C ASN A 72 11.68 -10.40 -6.31
N TYR A 73 11.30 -9.19 -5.87
CA TYR A 73 11.31 -8.84 -4.45
C TYR A 73 9.97 -9.03 -3.74
N LEU A 74 8.84 -9.02 -4.48
CA LEU A 74 7.52 -9.17 -3.87
C LEU A 74 7.32 -10.48 -3.13
N PRO A 75 7.73 -11.66 -3.65
CA PRO A 75 7.53 -12.93 -2.94
C PRO A 75 8.25 -13.02 -1.59
N SER A 76 9.22 -12.14 -1.32
CA SER A 76 9.98 -12.12 -0.06
C SER A 76 9.44 -11.16 1.00
N ASN A 77 8.24 -10.58 0.77
CA ASN A 77 7.62 -9.67 1.72
C ASN A 77 6.72 -10.41 2.73
N ASP A 78 6.55 -9.79 3.90
CA ASP A 78 5.63 -10.24 4.93
C ASP A 78 4.24 -9.61 4.78
N ALA A 79 4.15 -8.51 4.01
CA ALA A 79 2.90 -7.89 3.61
C ALA A 79 3.08 -6.98 2.39
N ILE A 80 1.99 -6.77 1.66
CA ILE A 80 1.90 -5.77 0.60
C ILE A 80 0.82 -4.75 0.98
N ILE A 81 1.10 -3.48 0.71
CA ILE A 81 0.10 -2.40 0.74
C ILE A 81 -0.13 -1.96 -0.71
N PHE A 82 -1.31 -2.25 -1.25
CA PHE A 82 -1.72 -1.77 -2.56
C PHE A 82 -2.54 -0.48 -2.40
N LEU A 83 -2.14 0.57 -3.12
CA LEU A 83 -2.77 1.88 -3.02
C LEU A 83 -3.77 2.09 -4.15
N ILE A 84 -4.92 2.68 -3.81
CA ILE A 84 -5.97 3.12 -4.74
C ILE A 84 -6.29 4.58 -4.42
N ASP A 85 -6.15 5.45 -5.39
CA ASP A 85 -6.38 6.90 -5.25
C ASP A 85 -7.89 7.22 -5.34
N SER A 86 -8.51 7.59 -4.23
CA SER A 86 -9.93 7.96 -4.19
C SER A 86 -10.24 9.34 -4.77
N SER A 87 -9.23 10.13 -5.11
CA SER A 87 -9.40 11.40 -5.83
C SER A 87 -9.63 11.19 -7.34
N LYS A 88 -9.54 9.95 -7.82
CA LYS A 88 -9.84 9.55 -9.19
C LYS A 88 -11.23 8.94 -9.28
N SER A 89 -11.86 9.11 -10.44
CA SER A 89 -13.16 8.47 -10.72
C SER A 89 -12.99 6.99 -11.01
N VAL A 90 -13.91 6.17 -10.54
CA VAL A 90 -14.04 4.75 -10.92
C VAL A 90 -15.20 4.52 -11.89
N LEU A 91 -15.88 5.59 -12.31
CA LEU A 91 -16.96 5.57 -13.27
C LEU A 91 -16.42 5.68 -14.71
N PRO A 92 -17.18 5.28 -15.73
CA PRO A 92 -16.81 5.46 -17.13
C PRO A 92 -16.80 6.95 -17.52
N THR A 93 -15.69 7.61 -17.25
CA THR A 93 -15.41 9.03 -17.52
C THR A 93 -14.08 9.11 -18.26
N ASP A 94 -13.58 10.30 -18.50
CA ASP A 94 -12.24 10.52 -19.09
C ASP A 94 -11.10 9.90 -18.26
N GLU A 95 -11.35 9.61 -16.97
CA GLU A 95 -10.39 8.92 -16.08
C GLU A 95 -10.51 7.38 -16.14
N TYR A 96 -11.33 6.81 -17.04
CA TYR A 96 -11.57 5.36 -17.09
C TYR A 96 -10.31 4.54 -17.45
N SER A 97 -9.43 5.07 -18.29
CA SER A 97 -8.15 4.44 -18.62
C SER A 97 -7.30 4.22 -17.36
N TYR A 98 -7.26 5.23 -16.47
CA TYR A 98 -6.55 5.14 -15.20
C TYR A 98 -7.14 4.03 -14.29
N PHE A 99 -8.47 3.96 -14.14
CA PHE A 99 -9.10 2.89 -13.36
C PHE A 99 -8.73 1.51 -13.92
N LYS A 100 -8.82 1.33 -15.24
CA LYS A 100 -8.48 0.07 -15.91
C LYS A 100 -7.04 -0.35 -15.64
N ASP A 101 -6.09 0.57 -15.82
CA ASP A 101 -4.68 0.30 -15.62
C ASP A 101 -4.36 -0.07 -14.16
N ASN A 102 -4.98 0.64 -13.21
CA ASN A 102 -4.79 0.38 -11.78
C ASN A 102 -5.44 -0.96 -11.37
N TYR A 103 -6.61 -1.29 -11.92
CA TYR A 103 -7.27 -2.58 -11.71
C TYR A 103 -6.42 -3.73 -12.25
N GLU A 104 -5.87 -3.61 -13.47
CA GLU A 104 -4.97 -4.61 -14.05
C GLU A 104 -3.71 -4.78 -13.20
N GLU A 105 -3.17 -3.68 -12.65
CA GLU A 105 -2.00 -3.75 -11.79
C GLU A 105 -2.32 -4.43 -10.45
N LEU A 106 -3.52 -4.22 -9.89
CA LEU A 106 -3.99 -4.98 -8.73
C LEU A 106 -4.08 -6.47 -9.03
N GLN A 107 -4.62 -6.86 -10.19
CA GLN A 107 -4.69 -8.28 -10.59
C GLN A 107 -3.31 -8.91 -10.74
N LYS A 108 -2.34 -8.19 -11.33
CA LYS A 108 -0.94 -8.64 -11.39
C LYS A 108 -0.36 -8.83 -9.99
N CYS A 109 -0.58 -7.86 -9.11
CA CYS A 109 -0.16 -7.94 -7.71
C CYS A 109 -0.70 -9.22 -7.04
N ILE A 110 -2.01 -9.44 -7.11
CA ILE A 110 -2.69 -10.58 -6.50
C ILE A 110 -2.12 -11.92 -7.01
N ASN A 111 -1.84 -12.01 -8.30
CA ASN A 111 -1.30 -13.22 -8.92
C ASN A 111 0.13 -13.56 -8.45
N ILE A 112 0.93 -12.52 -8.16
CA ILE A 112 2.32 -12.69 -7.73
C ILE A 112 2.40 -13.02 -6.24
N ILE A 113 1.62 -12.33 -5.40
CA ILE A 113 1.76 -12.42 -3.93
C ILE A 113 1.15 -13.65 -3.28
N LYS A 114 0.35 -14.44 -4.03
CA LYS A 114 -0.26 -15.70 -3.55
C LYS A 114 -0.78 -15.62 -2.10
N ASP A 115 0.05 -16.08 -1.14
CA ASP A 115 -0.32 -16.21 0.27
C ASP A 115 0.20 -15.06 1.17
N ILE A 116 0.72 -13.98 0.59
CA ILE A 116 1.19 -12.82 1.34
C ILE A 116 -0.02 -11.97 1.77
N PRO A 117 -0.08 -11.51 3.04
CA PRO A 117 -1.07 -10.55 3.52
C PRO A 117 -1.15 -9.29 2.65
N LEU A 118 -2.38 -8.86 2.31
CA LEU A 118 -2.63 -7.72 1.45
C LEU A 118 -3.49 -6.67 2.15
N LEU A 119 -2.98 -5.45 2.24
CA LEU A 119 -3.74 -4.29 2.66
C LEU A 119 -4.05 -3.41 1.45
N ILE A 120 -5.32 -3.17 1.20
CA ILE A 120 -5.77 -2.14 0.25
C ILE A 120 -5.85 -0.82 1.00
N ALA A 121 -5.03 0.13 0.60
CA ALA A 121 -5.04 1.50 1.12
C ALA A 121 -5.81 2.40 0.14
N ILE A 122 -7.01 2.83 0.51
CA ILE A 122 -7.78 3.82 -0.25
C ILE A 122 -7.25 5.20 0.16
N THR A 123 -6.42 5.78 -0.70
CA THR A 123 -5.64 6.98 -0.40
C THR A 123 -6.36 8.27 -0.79
N LYS A 124 -5.81 9.41 -0.33
CA LYS A 124 -6.25 10.77 -0.66
C LYS A 124 -7.73 11.03 -0.36
N ILE A 125 -8.24 10.47 0.74
CA ILE A 125 -9.64 10.64 1.14
C ILE A 125 -10.02 12.10 1.43
N ASP A 126 -9.03 12.94 1.73
CA ASP A 126 -9.15 14.41 1.85
C ASP A 126 -9.52 15.09 0.51
N LYS A 127 -9.34 14.41 -0.63
CA LYS A 127 -9.66 14.89 -1.98
C LYS A 127 -10.59 13.93 -2.74
N ARG A 128 -11.35 13.14 -2.00
CA ARG A 128 -12.20 12.06 -2.51
C ARG A 128 -13.15 12.52 -3.62
N LYS A 129 -13.18 11.79 -4.73
CA LYS A 129 -14.20 11.83 -5.80
C LYS A 129 -15.01 10.52 -5.83
N ALA A 130 -14.37 9.39 -5.58
CA ALA A 130 -15.03 8.09 -5.55
C ALA A 130 -15.29 7.65 -4.11
N SER A 131 -16.52 7.22 -3.82
CA SER A 131 -16.83 6.64 -2.50
C SER A 131 -16.12 5.30 -2.30
N THR A 132 -15.85 4.95 -1.05
CA THR A 132 -15.27 3.64 -0.73
C THR A 132 -16.12 2.49 -1.23
N ARG A 133 -17.44 2.62 -1.16
CA ARG A 133 -18.39 1.64 -1.70
C ARG A 133 -18.22 1.44 -3.20
N ASP A 134 -18.08 2.55 -3.96
CA ASP A 134 -17.89 2.47 -5.41
C ASP A 134 -16.53 1.85 -5.77
N ILE A 135 -15.47 2.20 -5.02
CA ILE A 135 -14.14 1.60 -5.17
C ILE A 135 -14.21 0.10 -4.88
N ILE A 136 -14.79 -0.34 -3.77
CA ILE A 136 -14.94 -1.75 -3.42
C ILE A 136 -15.66 -2.51 -4.53
N LYS A 137 -16.74 -1.95 -5.07
CA LYS A 137 -17.53 -2.56 -6.15
C LYS A 137 -16.73 -2.61 -7.46
N ALA A 138 -16.14 -1.49 -7.88
CA ALA A 138 -15.42 -1.39 -9.15
C ALA A 138 -14.18 -2.31 -9.19
N TYR A 139 -13.41 -2.34 -8.10
CA TYR A 139 -12.22 -3.19 -7.97
C TYR A 139 -12.53 -4.62 -7.53
N LYS A 140 -13.80 -4.99 -7.32
CA LYS A 140 -14.24 -6.32 -6.82
C LYS A 140 -13.49 -6.74 -5.55
N LEU A 141 -13.25 -5.80 -4.64
CA LEU A 141 -12.41 -6.04 -3.46
C LEU A 141 -13.00 -7.07 -2.49
N ASN A 142 -14.32 -7.28 -2.53
CA ASN A 142 -14.97 -8.33 -1.71
C ASN A 142 -14.45 -9.73 -2.06
N ASP A 143 -14.05 -9.97 -3.31
CA ASP A 143 -13.55 -11.28 -3.75
C ASP A 143 -12.21 -11.62 -3.09
N LEU A 144 -11.45 -10.59 -2.63
CA LEU A 144 -10.19 -10.77 -1.94
C LEU A 144 -10.35 -11.48 -0.59
N PHE A 145 -11.51 -11.35 0.08
CA PHE A 145 -11.77 -12.00 1.37
C PHE A 145 -11.95 -13.53 1.27
N GLN A 146 -12.05 -14.06 0.05
CA GLN A 146 -12.02 -15.51 -0.17
C GLN A 146 -10.59 -16.09 -0.10
N ARG A 147 -9.56 -15.24 -0.06
CA ARG A 147 -8.17 -15.68 0.08
C ARG A 147 -7.93 -16.22 1.49
N LYS A 148 -7.02 -17.20 1.58
CA LYS A 148 -6.60 -17.75 2.88
C LYS A 148 -5.72 -16.82 3.71
N THR A 149 -5.23 -15.72 3.10
CA THR A 149 -4.35 -14.76 3.74
C THR A 149 -5.13 -13.63 4.38
N LYS A 150 -4.47 -12.87 5.26
CA LYS A 150 -5.07 -11.70 5.89
C LYS A 150 -5.24 -10.58 4.86
N ILE A 151 -6.48 -10.13 4.70
CA ILE A 151 -6.86 -8.99 3.86
C ILE A 151 -7.33 -7.85 4.76
N GLY A 152 -6.98 -6.62 4.40
CA GLY A 152 -7.50 -5.40 5.01
C GLY A 152 -7.86 -4.37 3.94
N ILE A 153 -8.85 -3.53 4.23
CA ILE A 153 -9.18 -2.35 3.44
C ILE A 153 -9.22 -1.19 4.42
N ILE A 154 -8.37 -0.18 4.22
CA ILE A 154 -8.28 0.98 5.10
C ILE A 154 -8.28 2.24 4.25
N GLU A 155 -9.15 3.18 4.61
CA GLU A 155 -9.15 4.54 4.07
C GLU A 155 -8.06 5.35 4.73
N CYS A 156 -7.33 6.16 3.97
CA CYS A 156 -6.28 6.98 4.55
C CYS A 156 -5.98 8.26 3.79
N SER A 157 -5.42 9.22 4.51
CA SER A 157 -4.80 10.42 3.95
C SER A 157 -3.43 10.63 4.58
N SER A 158 -2.40 10.71 3.75
CA SER A 158 -1.06 11.12 4.21
C SER A 158 -0.99 12.60 4.55
N PHE A 159 -2.01 13.38 4.21
CA PHE A 159 -2.11 14.81 4.50
C PHE A 159 -2.78 15.07 5.86
N THR A 160 -3.95 14.47 6.11
CA THR A 160 -4.67 14.59 7.40
C THR A 160 -4.20 13.58 8.44
N LEU A 161 -3.46 12.56 8.04
CA LEU A 161 -3.01 11.41 8.83
C LEU A 161 -4.13 10.45 9.26
N GLU A 162 -5.34 10.64 8.74
CA GLU A 162 -6.46 9.72 8.94
C GLU A 162 -6.12 8.33 8.40
N GLY A 163 -6.50 7.27 9.11
CA GLY A 163 -6.26 5.88 8.74
C GLY A 163 -4.82 5.37 8.97
N ILE A 164 -3.85 6.25 9.25
CA ILE A 164 -2.43 5.84 9.41
C ILE A 164 -2.22 4.98 10.66
N LYS A 165 -2.91 5.31 11.77
CA LYS A 165 -2.84 4.53 13.00
C LYS A 165 -3.42 3.13 12.80
N GLU A 166 -4.52 3.01 12.10
CA GLU A 166 -5.19 1.77 11.74
C GLU A 166 -4.28 0.89 10.86
N MET A 167 -3.60 1.48 9.88
CA MET A 167 -2.62 0.77 9.06
C MET A 167 -1.44 0.23 9.89
N LYS A 168 -0.90 1.04 10.80
CA LYS A 168 0.16 0.61 11.74
C LYS A 168 -0.31 -0.54 12.62
N TYR A 169 -1.54 -0.47 13.12
CA TYR A 169 -2.14 -1.54 13.92
C TYR A 169 -2.31 -2.82 13.09
N TRP A 170 -2.82 -2.72 11.87
CA TRP A 170 -2.97 -3.87 10.97
C TRP A 170 -1.63 -4.56 10.71
N LEU A 171 -0.57 -3.80 10.39
CA LEU A 171 0.78 -4.34 10.20
C LEU A 171 1.32 -5.00 11.46
N SER A 172 1.15 -4.38 12.64
CA SER A 172 1.58 -4.95 13.91
C SER A 172 0.85 -6.25 14.24
N SER A 173 -0.39 -6.41 13.81
CA SER A 173 -1.18 -7.62 14.02
C SER A 173 -0.70 -8.84 13.22
N LEU A 174 0.16 -8.65 12.21
CA LEU A 174 0.78 -9.74 11.46
C LEU A 174 1.86 -10.48 12.26
N VAL A 175 2.39 -9.86 13.29
CA VAL A 175 3.48 -10.42 14.12
C VAL A 175 3.03 -10.89 15.50
N LYS A 176 1.76 -10.67 15.85
CA LYS A 176 1.17 -11.20 17.09
C LYS A 176 0.76 -12.65 16.85
N LYS A 177 1.66 -13.56 17.18
CA LYS A 177 1.40 -14.97 17.50
C LYS A 177 2.24 -15.37 18.69
#